data_8161d6ba96da1c741b8cc52005a3f61d
#
_entry.id   8161d6ba96da1c741b8cc52005a3f61d
#
_cell.length_a   1.000
_cell.length_b   1.000
_cell.length_c   1.000
_cell.angle_alpha   90.00
_cell.angle_beta   90.00
_cell.angle_gamma   90.00
#
_symmetry.space_group_name_H-M   'P 1'
#
loop_
_entity.id
_entity.type
_entity.pdbx_description
1 polymer ?
#
loop_
_entity_poly.entity_id
_entity_poly.type
_entity_poly.pdbx_seq_one_letter_code
_entity_poly.pdbx_strand_id
1 'polypeptide(L)'
;SYCILLILTDGVFYGIHDVMDALVQASGLPMSIIIVGVGQSDFTQMEVLDGDHTEIRSRDGRLALRDIVQFVPFRDFQNRHPSELASHLLAEIPKQVTDYYKLRRMPPSRTNYPFPVYPA
;
A
#
# COMPACT_ATOMS: atom_id res chain seq x y z
N SER A 1 -9.20 -12.04 7.16
CA SER A 1 -9.43 -10.60 7.30
C SER A 1 -8.37 -9.81 6.56
N TYR A 2 -8.67 -8.57 6.25
CA TYR A 2 -7.80 -7.70 5.48
C TYR A 2 -7.43 -6.49 6.33
N CYS A 3 -6.17 -6.11 6.32
CA CYS A 3 -5.65 -5.04 7.17
C CYS A 3 -5.32 -3.81 6.32
N ILE A 4 -5.66 -2.64 6.84
CA ILE A 4 -5.25 -1.39 6.23
C ILE A 4 -4.33 -0.68 7.22
N LEU A 5 -3.09 -0.44 6.81
CA LEU A 5 -2.10 0.24 7.64
C LEU A 5 -1.97 1.69 7.17
N LEU A 6 -2.15 2.62 8.09
CA LEU A 6 -1.99 4.04 7.81
C LEU A 6 -0.70 4.52 8.45
N ILE A 7 0.16 5.11 7.65
CA ILE A 7 1.45 5.65 8.11
C ILE A 7 1.48 7.14 7.86
N LEU A 8 1.81 7.91 8.89
CA LEU A 8 2.06 9.34 8.76
C LEU A 8 3.56 9.57 8.79
N THR A 9 4.08 10.32 7.85
CA THR A 9 5.51 10.56 7.76
C THR A 9 5.82 11.98 7.33
N ASP A 10 6.97 12.51 7.75
CA ASP A 10 7.43 13.82 7.32
C ASP A 10 8.24 13.77 6.01
N GLY A 11 8.35 12.61 5.40
CA GLY A 11 8.96 12.48 4.08
C GLY A 11 10.43 12.11 4.09
N VAL A 12 11.02 11.84 5.24
CA VAL A 12 12.43 11.47 5.32
C VAL A 12 12.55 9.96 5.42
N PHE A 13 13.15 9.35 4.42
CA PHE A 13 13.41 7.91 4.40
C PHE A 13 14.90 7.64 4.43
N TYR A 14 15.26 6.74 5.30
CA TYR A 14 16.59 6.13 5.27
C TYR A 14 16.39 4.67 4.86
N GLY A 15 17.19 4.19 3.91
CA GLY A 15 17.12 2.80 3.50
C GLY A 15 15.89 2.47 2.66
N ILE A 16 15.68 3.21 1.57
CA ILE A 16 14.56 2.98 0.67
C ILE A 16 14.52 1.53 0.17
N HIS A 17 15.68 0.90 -0.02
CA HIS A 17 15.74 -0.48 -0.50
C HIS A 17 15.23 -1.47 0.55
N ASP A 18 15.46 -1.19 1.84
CA ASP A 18 14.89 -2.01 2.90
C ASP A 18 13.37 -1.93 2.90
N VAL A 19 12.83 -0.73 2.65
CA VAL A 19 11.40 -0.53 2.55
C VAL A 19 10.84 -1.30 1.36
N MET A 20 11.50 -1.22 0.21
CA MET A 20 11.07 -1.95 -0.98
C MET A 20 11.08 -3.45 -0.77
N ASP A 21 12.11 -3.99 -0.11
CA ASP A 21 12.16 -5.41 0.22
C ASP A 21 10.97 -5.81 1.09
N ALA A 22 10.66 -4.99 2.09
CA ALA A 22 9.54 -5.26 2.98
C ALA A 22 8.20 -5.20 2.22
N LEU A 23 8.06 -4.26 1.30
CA LEU A 23 6.82 -4.12 0.52
C LEU A 23 6.61 -5.31 -0.42
N VAL A 24 7.68 -5.81 -1.02
CA VAL A 24 7.57 -7.00 -1.86
C VAL A 24 7.08 -8.19 -1.05
N GLN A 25 7.61 -8.38 0.16
CA GLN A 25 7.12 -9.43 1.04
C GLN A 25 5.67 -9.20 1.44
N ALA A 26 5.33 -7.96 1.80
CA ALA A 26 3.97 -7.63 2.24
C ALA A 26 2.94 -7.76 1.13
N SER A 27 3.36 -7.67 -0.13
CA SER A 27 2.43 -7.74 -1.26
C SER A 27 1.70 -9.07 -1.35
N GLY A 28 2.21 -10.11 -0.72
CA GLY A 28 1.53 -11.40 -0.63
C GLY A 28 0.62 -11.53 0.57
N LEU A 29 0.51 -10.52 1.41
CA LEU A 29 -0.30 -10.53 2.62
C LEU A 29 -1.62 -9.80 2.39
N PRO A 30 -2.65 -10.09 3.22
CA PRO A 30 -3.96 -9.42 3.08
C PRO A 30 -3.91 -8.04 3.71
N MET A 31 -3.19 -7.12 3.05
CA MET A 31 -3.07 -5.77 3.59
C MET A 31 -2.88 -4.74 2.50
N SER A 32 -3.26 -3.52 2.82
CA SER A 32 -2.96 -2.31 2.06
C SER A 32 -2.26 -1.31 2.97
N ILE A 33 -1.40 -0.48 2.38
CA ILE A 33 -0.64 0.52 3.12
C ILE A 33 -0.94 1.88 2.52
N ILE A 34 -1.38 2.81 3.36
CA ILE A 34 -1.60 4.19 2.97
C ILE A 34 -0.54 5.04 3.69
N ILE A 35 0.26 5.75 2.92
CA ILE A 35 1.29 6.63 3.46
C ILE A 35 0.86 8.07 3.22
N VAL A 36 0.70 8.82 4.29
CA VAL A 36 0.34 10.24 4.21
C VAL A 36 1.58 11.05 4.57
N GLY A 37 2.05 11.83 3.62
CA GLY A 37 3.16 12.74 3.84
C GLY A 37 2.67 14.05 4.42
N VAL A 38 3.21 14.44 5.58
CA VAL A 38 2.85 15.69 6.25
C VAL A 38 4.02 16.65 6.15
N GLY A 39 3.71 17.95 6.16
CA GLY A 39 4.73 18.99 6.07
C GLY A 39 5.05 19.37 4.64
N GLN A 40 6.17 20.07 4.47
CA GLN A 40 6.56 20.65 3.18
C GLN A 40 7.80 20.00 2.57
N SER A 41 8.17 18.83 3.07
CA SER A 41 9.35 18.13 2.55
C SER A 41 9.17 17.67 1.12
N ASP A 42 10.28 17.29 0.50
CA ASP A 42 10.26 16.66 -0.82
C ASP A 42 9.87 15.19 -0.66
N PHE A 43 8.77 14.83 -1.29
CA PHE A 43 8.24 13.48 -1.18
C PHE A 43 8.57 12.60 -2.39
N THR A 44 9.57 12.96 -3.18
CA THR A 44 9.91 12.22 -4.40
C THR A 44 10.20 10.74 -4.10
N GLN A 45 10.93 10.45 -3.01
CA GLN A 45 11.23 9.07 -2.64
C GLN A 45 9.96 8.30 -2.27
N MET A 46 9.00 8.99 -1.67
CA MET A 46 7.73 8.37 -1.29
C MET A 46 6.90 8.00 -2.50
N GLU A 47 6.94 8.84 -3.53
CA GLU A 47 6.18 8.59 -4.75
C GLU A 47 6.66 7.34 -5.48
N VAL A 48 7.92 6.99 -5.33
CA VAL A 48 8.46 5.75 -5.90
C VAL A 48 7.80 4.52 -5.29
N LEU A 49 7.31 4.62 -4.06
CA LEU A 49 6.64 3.50 -3.39
C LEU A 49 5.20 3.32 -3.83
N ASP A 50 4.62 4.29 -4.52
CA ASP A 50 3.26 4.17 -5.04
C ASP A 50 3.30 3.31 -6.29
N GLY A 51 2.70 2.13 -6.20
CA GLY A 51 2.75 1.13 -7.25
C GLY A 51 2.06 1.53 -8.55
N ASP A 52 1.28 2.60 -8.54
CA ASP A 52 0.63 3.08 -9.75
C ASP A 52 1.62 3.67 -10.75
N HIS A 53 2.77 4.13 -10.25
CA HIS A 53 3.74 4.83 -11.08
C HIS A 53 4.96 3.99 -11.41
N THR A 54 5.28 3.01 -10.58
CA THR A 54 6.54 2.28 -10.68
C THR A 54 6.36 0.86 -10.14
N GLU A 55 7.01 -0.11 -10.78
CA GLU A 55 7.08 -1.45 -10.24
C GLU A 55 8.00 -1.46 -9.02
N ILE A 56 7.56 -2.11 -7.95
CA ILE A 56 8.37 -2.24 -6.75
C ILE A 56 9.07 -3.59 -6.78
N ARG A 57 10.41 -3.54 -6.70
CA ARG A 57 11.25 -4.74 -6.70
C ARG A 57 12.10 -4.80 -5.45
N SER A 58 12.32 -6.00 -4.96
CA SER A 58 13.31 -6.23 -3.92
C SER A 58 14.71 -6.19 -4.51
N ARG A 59 15.73 -6.18 -3.63
CA ARG A 59 17.12 -6.18 -4.05
C ARG A 59 17.48 -7.40 -4.88
N ASP A 60 16.85 -8.52 -4.60
CA ASP A 60 17.09 -9.77 -5.32
C ASP A 60 16.27 -9.88 -6.59
N GLY A 61 15.59 -8.82 -7.01
CA GLY A 61 14.87 -8.76 -8.27
C GLY A 61 13.45 -9.26 -8.26
N ARG A 62 12.91 -9.65 -7.11
CA ARG A 62 11.52 -10.09 -7.02
C ARG A 62 10.58 -8.90 -7.13
N LEU A 63 9.54 -9.06 -7.90
CA LEU A 63 8.50 -8.04 -8.03
C LEU A 63 7.45 -8.18 -6.94
N ALA A 64 6.86 -7.05 -6.54
CA ALA A 64 5.65 -7.08 -5.74
C ALA A 64 4.58 -7.85 -6.50
N LEU A 65 3.84 -8.69 -5.78
CA LEU A 65 2.81 -9.53 -6.40
C LEU A 65 1.58 -8.73 -6.81
N ARG A 66 1.36 -7.61 -6.15
CA ARG A 66 0.27 -6.69 -6.45
C ARG A 66 0.61 -5.33 -5.86
N ASP A 67 -0.11 -4.31 -6.27
CA ASP A 67 0.02 -2.98 -5.68
C ASP A 67 -0.66 -2.98 -4.31
N ILE A 68 0.06 -2.53 -3.28
CA ILE A 68 -0.48 -2.44 -1.92
C ILE A 68 -0.29 -1.06 -1.29
N VAL A 69 0.41 -0.14 -1.97
CA VAL A 69 0.80 1.14 -1.38
C VAL A 69 0.13 2.27 -2.11
N GLN A 70 -0.43 3.21 -1.35
CA GLN A 70 -0.88 4.49 -1.89
C GLN A 70 -0.21 5.60 -1.10
N PHE A 71 0.40 6.54 -1.79
CA PHE A 71 1.01 7.70 -1.16
C PHE A 71 0.19 8.95 -1.42
N VAL A 72 -0.02 9.76 -0.38
CA VAL A 72 -0.79 10.99 -0.48
C VAL A 72 -0.06 12.10 0.27
N PRO A 73 0.38 13.17 -0.43
CA PRO A 73 0.90 14.35 0.26
C PRO A 73 -0.25 15.16 0.83
N PHE A 74 -0.27 15.29 2.15
CA PHE A 74 -1.37 15.97 2.83
C PHE A 74 -1.52 17.43 2.38
N ARG A 75 -0.40 18.09 2.04
CA ARG A 75 -0.43 19.49 1.61
C ARG A 75 -1.31 19.73 0.38
N ASP A 76 -1.51 18.71 -0.44
CA ASP A 76 -2.37 18.83 -1.61
C ASP A 76 -3.84 18.90 -1.24
N PHE A 77 -4.18 18.59 0.01
CA PHE A 77 -5.57 18.53 0.47
C PHE A 77 -5.87 19.51 1.59
N GLN A 78 -4.91 20.35 1.98
CA GLN A 78 -5.08 21.25 3.12
C GLN A 78 -6.27 22.20 2.97
N ASN A 79 -6.52 22.66 1.75
CA ASN A 79 -7.59 23.61 1.48
C ASN A 79 -8.82 22.96 0.85
N ARG A 80 -8.93 21.64 0.96
CA ARG A 80 -10.06 20.90 0.43
C ARG A 80 -10.92 20.36 1.56
N HIS A 81 -12.14 19.98 1.19
CA HIS A 81 -13.03 19.37 2.16
C HIS A 81 -12.44 18.03 2.63
N PRO A 82 -12.56 17.70 3.94
CA PRO A 82 -11.99 16.45 4.45
C PRO A 82 -12.47 15.19 3.72
N SER A 83 -13.69 15.21 3.17
CA SER A 83 -14.20 14.07 2.42
C SER A 83 -13.40 13.80 1.14
N GLU A 84 -12.78 14.82 0.56
CA GLU A 84 -11.94 14.61 -0.63
C GLU A 84 -10.68 13.84 -0.27
N LEU A 85 -10.07 14.15 0.87
CA LEU A 85 -8.91 13.39 1.35
C LEU A 85 -9.30 11.94 1.62
N ALA A 86 -10.41 11.73 2.32
CA ALA A 86 -10.87 10.38 2.63
C ALA A 86 -11.14 9.58 1.36
N SER A 87 -11.79 10.18 0.38
CA SER A 87 -12.06 9.53 -0.90
C SER A 87 -10.76 9.15 -1.60
N HIS A 88 -9.79 10.03 -1.58
CA HIS A 88 -8.51 9.77 -2.23
C HIS A 88 -7.73 8.65 -1.53
N LEU A 89 -7.73 8.67 -0.19
CA LEU A 89 -7.03 7.64 0.59
C LEU A 89 -7.60 6.25 0.32
N LEU A 90 -8.90 6.16 0.10
CA LEU A 90 -9.58 4.87 -0.04
C LEU A 90 -9.80 4.47 -1.49
N ALA A 91 -9.35 5.29 -2.45
CA ALA A 91 -9.70 5.08 -3.85
C ALA A 91 -9.20 3.74 -4.40
N GLU A 92 -8.02 3.28 -3.97
CA GLU A 92 -7.43 2.07 -4.53
C GLU A 92 -7.68 0.83 -3.67
N ILE A 93 -8.25 0.99 -2.49
CA ILE A 93 -8.43 -0.14 -1.58
C ILE A 93 -9.30 -1.24 -2.18
N PRO A 94 -10.45 -0.94 -2.80
CA PRO A 94 -11.28 -2.02 -3.35
C PRO A 94 -10.52 -2.86 -4.38
N LYS A 95 -9.74 -2.22 -5.24
CA LYS A 95 -8.97 -2.95 -6.24
C LYS A 95 -7.89 -3.80 -5.57
N GLN A 96 -7.22 -3.26 -4.56
CA GLN A 96 -6.17 -3.98 -3.87
C GLN A 96 -6.73 -5.20 -3.14
N VAL A 97 -7.89 -5.08 -2.52
CA VAL A 97 -8.56 -6.21 -1.88
C VAL A 97 -8.93 -7.27 -2.91
N THR A 98 -9.53 -6.84 -4.02
CA THR A 98 -9.93 -7.75 -5.08
C THR A 98 -8.72 -8.48 -5.66
N ASP A 99 -7.65 -7.76 -5.91
CA ASP A 99 -6.42 -8.34 -6.45
C ASP A 99 -5.83 -9.38 -5.49
N TYR A 100 -5.89 -9.10 -4.19
CA TYR A 100 -5.40 -10.05 -3.20
C TYR A 100 -6.18 -11.36 -3.27
N TYR A 101 -7.50 -11.29 -3.28
CA TYR A 101 -8.31 -12.50 -3.29
C TYR A 101 -8.23 -13.25 -4.61
N LYS A 102 -8.03 -12.55 -5.71
CA LYS A 102 -7.75 -13.20 -6.99
C LYS A 102 -6.42 -13.94 -6.94
N LEU A 103 -5.41 -13.32 -6.38
CA LEU A 103 -4.08 -13.92 -6.23
C LEU A 103 -4.15 -15.20 -5.41
N ARG A 104 -4.94 -15.19 -4.36
CA ARG A 104 -5.15 -16.35 -3.49
C ARG A 104 -6.21 -17.31 -4.00
N ARG A 105 -6.97 -16.90 -5.04
CA ARG A 105 -8.08 -17.67 -5.56
C ARG A 105 -9.12 -17.98 -4.49
N MET A 106 -9.40 -16.99 -3.64
CA MET A 106 -10.35 -17.12 -2.54
C MET A 106 -11.50 -16.16 -2.73
N PRO A 107 -12.77 -16.62 -2.53
CA PRO A 107 -13.90 -15.68 -2.51
C PRO A 107 -13.78 -14.75 -1.32
N PRO A 108 -13.95 -13.45 -1.52
CA PRO A 108 -13.76 -12.48 -0.42
C PRO A 108 -14.73 -12.64 0.73
N SER A 109 -15.89 -13.21 0.49
CA SER A 109 -16.93 -13.37 1.53
C SER A 109 -16.80 -14.64 2.36
N ARG A 110 -15.81 -15.46 2.11
CA ARG A 110 -15.61 -16.69 2.87
C ARG A 110 -14.99 -16.36 4.20
N THR A 111 -15.77 -16.46 5.27
CA THR A 111 -15.28 -16.09 6.59
C THR A 111 -14.91 -17.26 7.45
N ASN A 112 -15.42 -18.43 7.16
CA ASN A 112 -15.10 -19.64 7.90
C ASN A 112 -13.83 -20.30 7.38
N TYR A 113 -13.02 -19.56 6.74
CA TYR A 113 -11.86 -20.05 6.05
C TYR A 113 -10.84 -20.59 7.01
N PRO A 114 -10.34 -21.77 6.80
CA PRO A 114 -9.26 -22.26 7.64
C PRO A 114 -7.98 -21.56 7.25
N PHE A 115 -7.69 -20.49 7.90
CA PHE A 115 -6.60 -19.63 7.54
C PHE A 115 -5.28 -20.29 7.35
N PRO A 116 -5.01 -21.41 7.96
CA PRO A 116 -3.76 -22.09 7.67
C PRO A 116 -3.52 -22.37 6.21
N VAL A 117 -4.54 -22.24 5.42
CA VAL A 117 -4.33 -22.40 4.00
C VAL A 117 -3.60 -21.25 3.37
N TYR A 118 -3.37 -20.20 4.07
CA TYR A 118 -2.53 -19.20 3.52
C TYR A 118 -1.14 -19.79 3.39
N PRO A 119 -0.67 -19.96 2.19
CA PRO A 119 0.71 -20.38 2.06
C PRO A 119 1.56 -19.27 2.62
N ALA A 120 2.54 -19.66 3.29
CA ALA A 120 3.47 -18.70 3.83
C ALA A 120 4.12 -17.92 2.72
#